data_cdd6079174e11756efcf12e2d83d8c9f
#
_entry.id   cdd6079174e11756efcf12e2d83d8c9f
#
_cell.length_a   1.000
_cell.length_b   1.000
_cell.length_c   1.000
_cell.angle_alpha   90.00
_cell.angle_beta   90.00
_cell.angle_gamma   90.00
#
_symmetry.space_group_name_H-M   'P 1'
#
loop_
_entity.id
_entity.type
_entity.pdbx_description
1 polymer ?
#
loop_
_entity_poly.entity_id
_entity_poly.type
_entity_poly.pdbx_seq_one_letter_code
_entity_poly.pdbx_strand_id
1 'polypeptide(L)'
;NICFVACMFLCLVSASGKTAKNHPFVSIADSILDNVLNLYQTEDGLLTETYPVNPDQKITYLAGGAQQNGTLKASFLWPYSGMMSGCVAMYQATGDKKYKKILEKRILPGLEQYWDGERLPACYQSYPAKYGQHGRYYDDNIWIALDYCDYYRLTHKADYLKKAIALYEYIYSGWSDELGGGIFWCEQQKEAKHTCSNAPSTVLGVKLYRLTKDKKYLDKAKETYAWTRKNLCDPTDFLYWDNINLKGSVSKDK
;
A
#
# COMPACT_ATOMS: atom_id res chain seq x y z
N ASN A 1 38.94 4.34 -21.79
CA ASN A 1 38.16 3.12 -21.48
C ASN A 1 37.00 3.35 -20.49
N ILE A 2 37.07 4.37 -19.64
CA ILE A 2 35.99 4.69 -18.65
C ILE A 2 34.81 5.37 -19.33
N CYS A 3 35.03 6.24 -20.32
CA CYS A 3 33.96 6.91 -21.08
C CYS A 3 33.10 5.94 -21.91
N PHE A 4 33.67 4.86 -22.42
CA PHE A 4 32.93 3.88 -23.24
C PHE A 4 31.96 3.02 -22.42
N VAL A 5 32.31 2.68 -21.19
CA VAL A 5 31.44 1.92 -20.27
C VAL A 5 30.27 2.78 -19.76
N ALA A 6 30.51 4.07 -19.49
CA ALA A 6 29.45 5.01 -19.07
C ALA A 6 28.42 5.26 -20.18
N CYS A 7 28.85 5.37 -21.45
CA CYS A 7 27.95 5.50 -22.59
C CYS A 7 27.13 4.22 -22.85
N MET A 8 27.70 3.03 -22.65
CA MET A 8 26.95 1.78 -22.78
C MET A 8 25.88 1.63 -21.69
N PHE A 9 26.16 2.03 -20.45
CA PHE A 9 25.16 2.01 -19.37
C PHE A 9 24.03 3.02 -19.58
N LEU A 10 24.33 4.22 -20.10
CA LEU A 10 23.32 5.22 -20.46
C LEU A 10 22.44 4.77 -21.63
N CYS A 11 23.01 4.09 -22.63
CA CYS A 11 22.25 3.54 -23.74
C CYS A 11 21.32 2.37 -23.33
N LEU A 12 21.75 1.53 -22.38
CA LEU A 12 20.92 0.43 -21.89
C LEU A 12 19.72 0.90 -21.07
N VAL A 13 19.87 1.96 -20.25
CA VAL A 13 18.77 2.55 -19.49
C VAL A 13 17.77 3.25 -20.41
N SER A 14 18.22 3.93 -21.47
CA SER A 14 17.32 4.56 -22.44
C SER A 14 16.63 3.58 -23.39
N ALA A 15 17.25 2.44 -23.70
CA ALA A 15 16.63 1.37 -24.48
C ALA A 15 15.53 0.62 -23.68
N SER A 16 15.74 0.43 -22.37
CA SER A 16 14.76 -0.21 -21.49
C SER A 16 13.43 0.57 -21.39
N GLY A 17 13.50 1.91 -21.31
CA GLY A 17 12.29 2.74 -21.19
C GLY A 17 11.46 2.81 -22.49
N LYS A 18 12.09 2.72 -23.68
CA LYS A 18 11.36 2.71 -24.96
C LYS A 18 10.68 1.37 -25.26
N THR A 19 11.31 0.26 -24.88
CA THR A 19 10.72 -1.07 -25.04
C THR A 19 9.55 -1.31 -24.09
N ALA A 20 9.58 -0.76 -22.89
CA ALA A 20 8.50 -0.89 -21.93
C ALA A 20 7.21 -0.18 -22.40
N LYS A 21 7.31 1.02 -23.01
CA LYS A 21 6.14 1.78 -23.51
C LYS A 21 5.29 1.02 -24.56
N ASN A 22 5.90 0.16 -25.34
CA ASN A 22 5.23 -0.60 -26.40
C ASN A 22 4.86 -2.03 -25.98
N HIS A 23 5.03 -2.38 -24.70
CA HIS A 23 4.69 -3.70 -24.22
C HIS A 23 3.16 -3.83 -24.11
N PRO A 24 2.53 -4.94 -24.59
CA PRO A 24 1.08 -5.10 -24.60
C PRO A 24 0.46 -4.96 -23.19
N PHE A 25 1.13 -5.37 -22.14
CA PHE A 25 0.65 -5.18 -20.77
C PHE A 25 0.58 -3.70 -20.33
N VAL A 26 1.39 -2.83 -20.92
CA VAL A 26 1.31 -1.38 -20.64
C VAL A 26 0.00 -0.81 -21.21
N SER A 27 -0.39 -1.18 -22.43
CA SER A 27 -1.66 -0.72 -23.00
C SER A 27 -2.88 -1.30 -22.28
N ILE A 28 -2.79 -2.54 -21.80
CA ILE A 28 -3.85 -3.14 -20.97
C ILE A 28 -3.99 -2.39 -19.65
N ALA A 29 -2.87 -2.15 -18.94
CA ALA A 29 -2.87 -1.42 -17.69
C ALA A 29 -3.36 0.02 -17.86
N ASP A 30 -2.98 0.69 -18.95
CA ASP A 30 -3.47 2.03 -19.30
C ASP A 30 -4.99 2.05 -19.50
N SER A 31 -5.51 1.08 -20.24
CA SER A 31 -6.96 0.94 -20.46
C SER A 31 -7.71 0.67 -19.15
N ILE A 32 -7.16 -0.13 -18.24
CA ILE A 32 -7.76 -0.39 -16.93
C ILE A 32 -7.80 0.91 -16.10
N LEU A 33 -6.69 1.63 -16.03
CA LEU A 33 -6.63 2.91 -15.30
C LEU A 33 -7.63 3.93 -15.85
N ASP A 34 -7.69 4.07 -17.19
CA ASP A 34 -8.63 5.00 -17.84
C ASP A 34 -10.09 4.57 -17.59
N ASN A 35 -10.40 3.28 -17.63
CA ASN A 35 -11.74 2.77 -17.34
C ASN A 35 -12.15 3.04 -15.88
N VAL A 36 -11.27 2.77 -14.92
CA VAL A 36 -11.56 3.07 -13.51
C VAL A 36 -11.81 4.57 -13.32
N LEU A 37 -10.93 5.41 -13.87
CA LEU A 37 -11.07 6.87 -13.75
C LEU A 37 -12.31 7.44 -14.43
N ASN A 38 -12.84 6.80 -15.47
CA ASN A 38 -14.01 7.27 -16.21
C ASN A 38 -15.32 6.72 -15.65
N LEU A 39 -15.33 5.46 -15.20
CA LEU A 39 -16.56 4.75 -14.82
C LEU A 39 -16.86 4.85 -13.33
N TYR A 40 -15.83 4.87 -12.47
CA TYR A 40 -15.99 4.80 -11.01
C TYR A 40 -15.95 6.17 -10.32
N GLN A 41 -15.68 7.25 -11.06
CA GLN A 41 -15.52 8.58 -10.47
C GLN A 41 -16.80 9.09 -9.82
N THR A 42 -16.68 9.60 -8.58
CA THR A 42 -17.70 10.36 -7.89
C THR A 42 -17.55 11.86 -8.16
N GLU A 43 -18.58 12.65 -7.88
CA GLU A 43 -18.57 14.12 -8.08
C GLU A 43 -17.48 14.83 -7.25
N ASP A 44 -17.13 14.27 -6.09
CA ASP A 44 -16.14 14.84 -5.17
C ASP A 44 -14.71 14.29 -5.38
N GLY A 45 -14.48 13.61 -6.53
CA GLY A 45 -13.15 13.15 -6.95
C GLY A 45 -12.67 11.86 -6.29
N LEU A 46 -13.57 11.18 -5.59
CA LEU A 46 -13.34 9.81 -5.11
C LEU A 46 -13.73 8.78 -6.19
N LEU A 47 -13.70 7.51 -5.83
CA LEU A 47 -14.16 6.39 -6.66
C LEU A 47 -15.27 5.63 -5.94
N THR A 48 -16.16 5.01 -6.66
CA THR A 48 -17.15 4.09 -6.12
C THR A 48 -16.52 2.72 -5.84
N GLU A 49 -17.12 1.92 -4.95
CA GLU A 49 -16.63 0.57 -4.65
C GLU A 49 -16.85 -0.39 -5.82
N THR A 50 -17.96 -0.26 -6.53
CA THR A 50 -18.33 -1.08 -7.68
C THR A 50 -18.85 -0.23 -8.85
N TYR A 51 -18.76 -0.77 -10.06
CA TYR A 51 -19.44 -0.19 -11.22
C TYR A 51 -20.17 -1.29 -12.03
N PRO A 52 -21.46 -1.09 -12.34
CA PRO A 52 -22.30 -0.01 -11.81
C PRO A 52 -22.41 -0.06 -10.28
N VAL A 53 -22.78 1.08 -9.68
CA VAL A 53 -22.98 1.16 -8.23
C VAL A 53 -24.03 0.15 -7.79
N ASN A 54 -23.66 -0.71 -6.84
CA ASN A 54 -24.58 -1.70 -6.29
C ASN A 54 -25.26 -1.16 -5.01
N PRO A 55 -26.58 -0.89 -5.01
CA PRO A 55 -27.28 -0.40 -3.85
C PRO A 55 -27.33 -1.41 -2.69
N ASP A 56 -27.21 -2.70 -2.98
CA ASP A 56 -27.25 -3.80 -2.02
C ASP A 56 -25.86 -4.33 -1.68
N GLN A 57 -24.82 -3.49 -1.85
CA GLN A 57 -23.43 -3.87 -1.58
C GLN A 57 -23.25 -4.37 -0.14
N LYS A 58 -22.63 -5.53 0.00
CA LYS A 58 -22.23 -6.11 1.28
C LYS A 58 -20.72 -6.13 1.38
N ILE A 59 -20.19 -5.46 2.38
CA ILE A 59 -18.76 -5.49 2.71
C ILE A 59 -18.57 -6.40 3.93
N THR A 60 -17.78 -7.45 3.76
CA THR A 60 -17.59 -8.50 4.77
C THR A 60 -16.14 -8.67 5.22
N TYR A 61 -15.22 -7.91 4.64
CA TYR A 61 -13.77 -8.01 4.91
C TYR A 61 -13.28 -7.08 6.04
N LEU A 62 -14.18 -6.46 6.79
CA LEU A 62 -13.83 -5.59 7.92
C LEU A 62 -13.50 -6.43 9.17
N ALA A 63 -12.60 -5.89 10.01
CA ALA A 63 -12.20 -6.53 11.25
C ALA A 63 -13.38 -6.79 12.20
N GLY A 64 -13.27 -7.85 13.03
CA GLY A 64 -14.30 -8.24 14.01
C GLY A 64 -15.60 -8.71 13.38
N GLY A 65 -15.60 -9.13 12.12
CA GLY A 65 -16.82 -9.56 11.43
C GLY A 65 -17.82 -8.44 11.20
N ALA A 66 -17.40 -7.17 11.34
CA ALA A 66 -18.23 -6.02 11.00
C ALA A 66 -18.69 -6.11 9.54
N GLN A 67 -19.95 -5.82 9.31
CA GLN A 67 -20.53 -5.77 7.97
C GLN A 67 -21.04 -4.38 7.69
N GLN A 68 -20.76 -3.89 6.48
CA GLN A 68 -21.40 -2.67 5.97
C GLN A 68 -22.28 -3.05 4.79
N ASN A 69 -23.54 -2.68 4.87
CA ASN A 69 -24.56 -2.98 3.87
C ASN A 69 -25.11 -1.68 3.27
N GLY A 70 -25.59 -1.79 2.03
CA GLY A 70 -26.25 -0.70 1.33
C GLY A 70 -25.32 0.09 0.39
N THR A 71 -25.84 1.16 -0.16
CA THR A 71 -25.13 2.01 -1.12
C THR A 71 -23.97 2.73 -0.48
N LEU A 72 -22.75 2.41 -0.90
CA LEU A 72 -21.55 3.11 -0.50
C LEU A 72 -21.41 4.42 -1.30
N LYS A 73 -21.04 5.50 -0.63
CA LYS A 73 -20.81 6.81 -1.25
C LYS A 73 -19.42 6.95 -1.86
N ALA A 74 -18.50 6.10 -1.44
CA ALA A 74 -17.13 6.01 -1.96
C ALA A 74 -16.60 4.59 -1.76
N SER A 75 -15.50 4.26 -2.40
CA SER A 75 -14.76 3.03 -2.14
C SER A 75 -14.08 3.07 -0.77
N PHE A 76 -13.78 1.88 -0.24
CA PHE A 76 -12.87 1.77 0.88
C PHE A 76 -11.45 2.17 0.49
N LEU A 77 -10.61 2.44 1.48
CA LEU A 77 -9.22 2.88 1.30
C LEU A 77 -8.41 1.88 0.48
N TRP A 78 -8.53 0.58 0.79
CA TRP A 78 -7.73 -0.45 0.13
C TRP A 78 -7.92 -0.45 -1.40
N PRO A 79 -9.14 -0.60 -1.97
CA PRO A 79 -9.30 -0.51 -3.43
C PRO A 79 -8.94 0.86 -3.99
N TYR A 80 -9.21 1.96 -3.25
CA TYR A 80 -8.81 3.31 -3.69
C TYR A 80 -7.30 3.44 -3.84
N SER A 81 -6.52 2.95 -2.86
CA SER A 81 -5.05 3.04 -2.86
C SER A 81 -4.40 2.27 -4.02
N GLY A 82 -5.07 1.24 -4.53
CA GLY A 82 -4.65 0.51 -5.72
C GLY A 82 -4.42 1.40 -6.95
N MET A 83 -5.18 2.51 -7.07
CA MET A 83 -4.95 3.50 -8.13
C MET A 83 -3.64 4.27 -7.95
N MET A 84 -3.20 4.53 -6.72
CA MET A 84 -1.88 5.08 -6.45
C MET A 84 -0.79 4.12 -6.91
N SER A 85 -0.87 2.85 -6.51
CA SER A 85 0.07 1.80 -6.91
C SER A 85 0.14 1.66 -8.44
N GLY A 86 -1.01 1.64 -9.12
CA GLY A 86 -1.09 1.59 -10.58
C GLY A 86 -0.41 2.78 -11.25
N CYS A 87 -0.69 4.00 -10.80
CA CYS A 87 -0.08 5.22 -11.36
C CYS A 87 1.44 5.28 -11.12
N VAL A 88 1.91 4.90 -9.91
CA VAL A 88 3.35 4.87 -9.57
C VAL A 88 4.06 3.84 -10.43
N ALA A 89 3.52 2.61 -10.55
CA ALA A 89 4.08 1.55 -11.36
C ALA A 89 4.14 1.93 -12.85
N MET A 90 3.06 2.50 -13.40
CA MET A 90 3.02 2.95 -14.80
C MET A 90 3.98 4.11 -15.06
N TYR A 91 4.10 5.06 -14.14
CA TYR A 91 5.09 6.12 -14.26
C TYR A 91 6.52 5.58 -14.20
N GLN A 92 6.80 4.64 -13.30
CA GLN A 92 8.10 3.98 -13.20
C GLN A 92 8.45 3.19 -14.47
N ALA A 93 7.50 2.43 -15.02
CA ALA A 93 7.73 1.57 -16.17
C ALA A 93 7.91 2.36 -17.48
N THR A 94 7.14 3.44 -17.66
CA THR A 94 7.05 4.15 -18.94
C THR A 94 7.76 5.49 -18.97
N GLY A 95 7.97 6.13 -17.81
CA GLY A 95 8.40 7.52 -17.68
C GLY A 95 7.37 8.53 -18.21
N ASP A 96 6.14 8.10 -18.51
CA ASP A 96 5.12 8.97 -19.08
C ASP A 96 4.51 9.88 -18.01
N LYS A 97 4.61 11.19 -18.23
CA LYS A 97 4.13 12.23 -17.31
C LYS A 97 2.59 12.21 -17.15
N LYS A 98 1.85 11.52 -18.03
CA LYS A 98 0.41 11.28 -17.89
C LYS A 98 0.08 10.69 -16.52
N TYR A 99 0.79 9.62 -16.13
CA TYR A 99 0.53 8.91 -14.86
C TYR A 99 0.89 9.75 -13.64
N LYS A 100 1.98 10.52 -13.73
CA LYS A 100 2.32 11.52 -12.71
C LYS A 100 1.22 12.57 -12.55
N LYS A 101 0.69 13.08 -13.66
CA LYS A 101 -0.40 14.09 -13.65
C LYS A 101 -1.68 13.51 -13.04
N ILE A 102 -2.05 12.29 -13.41
CA ILE A 102 -3.21 11.59 -12.81
C ILE A 102 -3.01 11.45 -11.31
N LEU A 103 -1.86 10.94 -10.89
CA LEU A 103 -1.54 10.74 -9.49
C LEU A 103 -1.62 12.05 -8.68
N GLU A 104 -0.90 13.09 -9.11
CA GLU A 104 -0.79 14.36 -8.35
C GLU A 104 -2.09 15.20 -8.39
N LYS A 105 -2.91 15.07 -9.45
CA LYS A 105 -4.09 15.95 -9.64
C LYS A 105 -5.41 15.28 -9.30
N ARG A 106 -5.45 13.95 -9.21
CA ARG A 106 -6.69 13.21 -8.95
C ARG A 106 -6.54 12.26 -7.75
N ILE A 107 -5.57 11.35 -7.80
CA ILE A 107 -5.49 10.25 -6.84
C ILE A 107 -5.02 10.74 -5.46
N LEU A 108 -3.92 11.49 -5.38
CA LEU A 108 -3.45 11.99 -4.08
C LEU A 108 -4.44 12.94 -3.39
N PRO A 109 -5.09 13.91 -4.09
CA PRO A 109 -6.14 14.70 -3.44
C PRO A 109 -7.32 13.88 -2.93
N GLY A 110 -7.72 12.83 -3.65
CA GLY A 110 -8.76 11.91 -3.18
C GLY A 110 -8.31 11.06 -2.00
N LEU A 111 -7.06 10.57 -2.02
CA LEU A 111 -6.48 9.81 -0.92
C LEU A 111 -6.46 10.63 0.39
N GLU A 112 -6.16 11.93 0.32
CA GLU A 112 -6.16 12.79 1.50
C GLU A 112 -7.56 12.93 2.15
N GLN A 113 -8.65 12.59 1.47
CA GLN A 113 -9.98 12.54 2.08
C GLN A 113 -10.15 11.38 3.08
N TYR A 114 -9.25 10.39 3.06
CA TYR A 114 -9.21 9.29 4.05
C TYR A 114 -8.29 9.60 5.24
N TRP A 115 -7.59 10.75 5.23
CA TRP A 115 -6.64 11.09 6.28
C TRP A 115 -7.33 11.36 7.61
N ASP A 116 -6.90 10.63 8.64
CA ASP A 116 -7.30 10.83 10.03
C ASP A 116 -6.13 11.47 10.80
N GLY A 117 -6.20 12.77 10.95
CA GLY A 117 -5.24 13.55 11.73
C GLY A 117 -5.65 13.76 13.19
N GLU A 118 -6.84 13.33 13.58
CA GLU A 118 -7.35 13.52 14.95
C GLU A 118 -6.80 12.46 15.91
N ARG A 119 -6.73 11.21 15.47
CA ARG A 119 -6.17 10.10 16.23
C ARG A 119 -4.68 9.96 15.95
N LEU A 120 -3.85 9.90 17.00
CA LEU A 120 -2.39 9.80 16.87
C LEU A 120 -1.88 8.36 17.11
N PRO A 121 -0.86 7.89 16.38
CA PRO A 121 -0.24 8.55 15.23
C PRO A 121 -1.23 8.71 14.08
N ALA A 122 -1.15 9.84 13.34
CA ALA A 122 -2.05 10.11 12.22
C ALA A 122 -1.80 9.16 11.04
N CYS A 123 -2.88 8.72 10.38
CA CYS A 123 -2.80 7.80 9.24
C CYS A 123 -4.05 7.88 8.37
N TYR A 124 -4.13 7.07 7.34
CA TYR A 124 -5.36 6.90 6.57
C TYR A 124 -6.27 5.87 7.23
N GLN A 125 -7.56 6.22 7.40
CA GLN A 125 -8.60 5.31 7.87
C GLN A 125 -9.31 4.64 6.68
N SER A 126 -10.04 3.55 6.94
CA SER A 126 -10.60 2.68 5.90
C SER A 126 -11.68 3.32 5.02
N TYR A 127 -12.29 4.44 5.44
CA TYR A 127 -13.33 5.14 4.69
C TYR A 127 -13.15 6.66 4.81
N PRO A 128 -13.66 7.50 3.86
CA PRO A 128 -13.37 8.94 3.88
C PRO A 128 -13.81 9.64 5.16
N ALA A 129 -12.94 10.49 5.72
CA ALA A 129 -13.11 11.14 7.03
C ALA A 129 -14.39 12.00 7.15
N LYS A 130 -14.86 12.54 6.04
CA LYS A 130 -16.13 13.29 6.00
C LYS A 130 -17.38 12.47 6.37
N TYR A 131 -17.25 11.14 6.37
CA TYR A 131 -18.34 10.22 6.79
C TYR A 131 -18.16 9.73 8.22
N GLY A 132 -17.24 10.31 8.98
CA GLY A 132 -16.98 9.98 10.38
C GLY A 132 -15.70 9.21 10.60
N GLN A 133 -15.52 8.72 11.83
CA GLN A 133 -14.37 7.87 12.17
C GLN A 133 -14.64 6.42 11.79
N HIS A 134 -13.64 5.82 11.10
CA HIS A 134 -13.68 4.45 10.64
C HIS A 134 -12.47 3.65 11.15
N GLY A 135 -12.47 2.35 10.91
CA GLY A 135 -11.37 1.45 11.26
C GLY A 135 -10.05 1.89 10.60
N ARG A 136 -8.94 1.68 11.30
CA ARG A 136 -7.60 1.96 10.80
C ARG A 136 -6.84 0.65 10.71
N TYR A 137 -6.44 0.30 9.49
CA TYR A 137 -5.77 -0.96 9.19
C TYR A 137 -4.31 -0.70 8.89
N TYR A 138 -3.44 -1.51 9.49
CA TYR A 138 -2.00 -1.33 9.34
C TYR A 138 -1.52 -1.68 7.92
N ASP A 139 -2.06 -2.74 7.32
CA ASP A 139 -1.73 -3.16 5.95
C ASP A 139 -2.16 -2.14 4.89
N ASP A 140 -3.34 -1.54 4.98
CA ASP A 140 -3.77 -0.46 4.09
C ASP A 140 -2.72 0.65 4.02
N ASN A 141 -2.22 1.06 5.19
CA ASN A 141 -1.23 2.13 5.30
C ASN A 141 0.18 1.69 4.86
N ILE A 142 0.50 0.39 4.95
CA ILE A 142 1.77 -0.15 4.45
C ILE A 142 1.86 0.00 2.93
N TRP A 143 0.81 -0.38 2.19
CA TRP A 143 0.80 -0.28 0.73
C TRP A 143 0.98 1.17 0.27
N ILE A 144 0.29 2.10 0.90
CA ILE A 144 0.42 3.53 0.63
C ILE A 144 1.85 4.04 0.95
N ALA A 145 2.44 3.60 2.06
CA ALA A 145 3.81 3.97 2.43
C ALA A 145 4.85 3.42 1.45
N LEU A 146 4.65 2.19 0.94
CA LEU A 146 5.50 1.60 -0.10
C LEU A 146 5.46 2.43 -1.38
N ASP A 147 4.27 2.84 -1.80
CA ASP A 147 4.08 3.69 -2.98
C ASP A 147 4.70 5.08 -2.80
N TYR A 148 4.60 5.68 -1.62
CA TYR A 148 5.29 6.94 -1.33
C TYR A 148 6.82 6.79 -1.38
N CYS A 149 7.39 5.67 -0.93
CA CYS A 149 8.82 5.38 -1.09
C CYS A 149 9.22 5.32 -2.56
N ASP A 150 8.46 4.59 -3.38
CA ASP A 150 8.74 4.47 -4.82
C ASP A 150 8.54 5.80 -5.54
N TYR A 151 7.50 6.54 -5.19
CA TYR A 151 7.26 7.84 -5.81
C TYR A 151 8.29 8.91 -5.39
N TYR A 152 8.79 8.85 -4.14
CA TYR A 152 9.95 9.65 -3.74
C TYR A 152 11.18 9.33 -4.59
N ARG A 153 11.48 8.05 -4.82
CA ARG A 153 12.61 7.62 -5.65
C ARG A 153 12.52 8.15 -7.08
N LEU A 154 11.31 8.27 -7.63
CA LEU A 154 11.07 8.77 -8.99
C LEU A 154 11.08 10.30 -9.09
N THR A 155 10.73 11.00 -8.02
CA THR A 155 10.52 12.46 -8.06
C THR A 155 11.51 13.26 -7.24
N HIS A 156 12.16 12.64 -6.27
CA HIS A 156 13.02 13.25 -5.24
C HIS A 156 12.34 14.36 -4.41
N LYS A 157 10.99 14.41 -4.39
CA LYS A 157 10.23 15.35 -3.57
C LYS A 157 10.18 14.88 -2.12
N ALA A 158 10.87 15.59 -1.21
CA ALA A 158 11.04 15.21 0.19
C ALA A 158 9.74 14.94 0.94
N ASP A 159 8.63 15.57 0.57
CA ASP A 159 7.35 15.42 1.25
C ASP A 159 6.78 13.99 1.12
N TYR A 160 7.06 13.28 0.02
CA TYR A 160 6.66 11.89 -0.13
C TYR A 160 7.44 10.96 0.83
N LEU A 161 8.74 11.21 1.02
CA LEU A 161 9.52 10.47 1.99
C LEU A 161 9.06 10.75 3.44
N LYS A 162 8.74 12.01 3.75
CA LYS A 162 8.16 12.38 5.06
C LYS A 162 6.85 11.66 5.33
N LYS A 163 5.96 11.59 4.31
CA LYS A 163 4.69 10.85 4.42
C LYS A 163 4.93 9.36 4.66
N ALA A 164 5.85 8.72 3.91
CA ALA A 164 6.22 7.32 4.11
C ALA A 164 6.75 7.05 5.53
N ILE A 165 7.58 7.95 6.07
CA ILE A 165 8.12 7.84 7.43
C ILE A 165 7.00 8.00 8.47
N ALA A 166 6.10 8.97 8.31
CA ALA A 166 4.97 9.16 9.22
C ALA A 166 4.06 7.93 9.25
N LEU A 167 3.78 7.33 8.09
CA LEU A 167 3.01 6.09 8.00
C LEU A 167 3.78 4.91 8.63
N TYR A 168 5.09 4.84 8.48
CA TYR A 168 5.89 3.82 9.14
C TYR A 168 5.76 3.90 10.68
N GLU A 169 5.78 5.09 11.26
CA GLU A 169 5.58 5.27 12.71
C GLU A 169 4.17 4.79 13.14
N TYR A 170 3.14 5.09 12.35
CA TYR A 170 1.80 4.55 12.59
C TYR A 170 1.80 3.00 12.51
N ILE A 171 2.36 2.42 11.46
CA ILE A 171 2.36 0.98 11.22
C ILE A 171 3.02 0.25 12.40
N TYR A 172 4.17 0.74 12.85
CA TYR A 172 4.88 0.12 13.96
C TYR A 172 4.31 0.44 15.35
N SER A 173 3.35 1.37 15.47
CA SER A 173 2.52 1.49 16.68
C SER A 173 1.62 0.26 16.90
N GLY A 174 1.39 -0.54 15.84
CA GLY A 174 0.69 -1.82 15.90
C GLY A 174 1.56 -3.01 16.32
N TRP A 175 2.86 -2.81 16.52
CA TRP A 175 3.74 -3.86 17.05
C TRP A 175 3.41 -4.17 18.51
N SER A 176 3.40 -5.45 18.87
CA SER A 176 3.31 -5.85 20.27
C SER A 176 4.15 -7.10 20.55
N ASP A 177 4.52 -7.30 21.81
CA ASP A 177 5.36 -8.42 22.24
C ASP A 177 4.57 -9.74 22.42
N GLU A 178 3.24 -9.69 22.33
CA GLU A 178 2.43 -10.88 22.28
C GLU A 178 2.86 -11.78 21.12
N LEU A 179 2.97 -13.07 21.36
CA LEU A 179 3.53 -14.06 20.43
C LEU A 179 4.99 -13.79 20.05
N GLY A 180 5.71 -13.02 20.86
CA GLY A 180 7.12 -12.68 20.67
C GLY A 180 7.35 -11.66 19.56
N GLY A 181 6.39 -10.77 19.27
CA GLY A 181 6.50 -9.71 18.28
C GLY A 181 5.36 -9.68 17.27
N GLY A 182 5.53 -8.88 16.21
CA GLY A 182 4.60 -8.77 15.10
C GLY A 182 3.57 -7.65 15.22
N ILE A 183 3.09 -7.22 14.07
CA ILE A 183 2.13 -6.12 13.89
C ILE A 183 0.71 -6.71 13.78
N PHE A 184 -0.24 -6.12 14.49
CA PHE A 184 -1.66 -6.44 14.35
C PHE A 184 -2.18 -6.07 12.96
N TRP A 185 -3.38 -6.54 12.62
CA TRP A 185 -4.04 -6.18 11.37
C TRP A 185 -4.84 -4.88 11.51
N CYS A 186 -5.68 -4.78 12.53
CA CYS A 186 -6.55 -3.62 12.79
C CYS A 186 -6.21 -2.98 14.14
N GLU A 187 -6.16 -1.65 14.17
CA GLU A 187 -5.82 -0.91 15.39
C GLU A 187 -6.90 -1.05 16.46
N GLN A 188 -8.18 -1.00 16.07
CA GLN A 188 -9.32 -1.06 16.98
C GLN A 188 -9.65 -2.49 17.42
N GLN A 189 -9.11 -3.51 16.73
CA GLN A 189 -9.37 -4.92 17.00
C GLN A 189 -8.08 -5.73 16.96
N LYS A 190 -7.40 -5.77 18.09
CA LYS A 190 -6.09 -6.43 18.26
C LYS A 190 -6.26 -7.92 18.57
N GLU A 191 -6.88 -8.67 17.64
CA GLU A 191 -7.21 -10.09 17.83
C GLU A 191 -6.21 -11.03 17.15
N ALA A 192 -5.63 -10.60 16.02
CA ALA A 192 -4.73 -11.41 15.22
C ALA A 192 -3.65 -10.58 14.53
N LYS A 193 -2.53 -11.23 14.22
CA LYS A 193 -1.41 -10.69 13.46
C LYS A 193 -1.39 -11.37 12.10
N HIS A 194 -1.56 -10.57 11.04
CA HIS A 194 -1.73 -11.06 9.68
C HIS A 194 -0.43 -10.97 8.87
N THR A 195 -0.28 -11.86 7.91
CA THR A 195 0.84 -11.84 6.96
C THR A 195 0.83 -10.56 6.13
N CYS A 196 -0.35 -10.06 5.72
CA CYS A 196 -0.50 -8.81 4.97
C CYS A 196 -0.03 -7.55 5.74
N SER A 197 0.00 -7.59 7.08
CA SER A 197 0.58 -6.50 7.89
C SER A 197 2.08 -6.68 8.14
N ASN A 198 2.58 -7.90 8.23
CA ASN A 198 3.94 -8.18 8.68
C ASN A 198 4.95 -8.33 7.52
N ALA A 199 4.61 -9.09 6.48
CA ALA A 199 5.52 -9.30 5.36
C ALA A 199 5.81 -7.99 4.60
N PRO A 200 4.81 -7.18 4.16
CA PRO A 200 5.10 -5.95 3.44
C PRO A 200 5.69 -4.85 4.33
N SER A 201 5.46 -4.83 5.66
CA SER A 201 6.16 -3.91 6.56
C SER A 201 7.66 -4.18 6.63
N THR A 202 8.08 -5.44 6.48
CA THR A 202 9.50 -5.79 6.28
C THR A 202 10.07 -5.11 5.03
N VAL A 203 9.34 -5.17 3.92
CA VAL A 203 9.74 -4.52 2.65
C VAL A 203 9.84 -3.01 2.82
N LEU A 204 8.86 -2.40 3.51
CA LEU A 204 8.85 -0.97 3.81
C LEU A 204 10.09 -0.55 4.61
N GLY A 205 10.45 -1.29 5.66
CA GLY A 205 11.64 -1.02 6.46
C GLY A 205 12.92 -1.08 5.61
N VAL A 206 13.05 -2.09 4.73
CA VAL A 206 14.19 -2.18 3.80
C VAL A 206 14.22 -1.01 2.81
N LYS A 207 13.07 -0.60 2.25
CA LYS A 207 12.98 0.57 1.36
C LYS A 207 13.40 1.85 2.08
N LEU A 208 12.88 2.11 3.28
CA LEU A 208 13.25 3.28 4.08
C LEU A 208 14.74 3.29 4.42
N TYR A 209 15.32 2.15 4.82
CA TYR A 209 16.77 2.05 5.01
C TYR A 209 17.55 2.42 3.74
N ARG A 210 17.13 1.92 2.59
CA ARG A 210 17.81 2.23 1.32
C ARG A 210 17.75 3.70 0.96
N LEU A 211 16.66 4.38 1.30
CA LEU A 211 16.44 5.81 1.03
C LEU A 211 17.11 6.73 2.05
N THR A 212 17.09 6.37 3.34
CA THR A 212 17.56 7.23 4.44
C THR A 212 18.95 6.86 4.95
N LYS A 213 19.40 5.61 4.75
CA LYS A 213 20.59 4.99 5.37
C LYS A 213 20.51 4.83 6.89
N ASP A 214 19.37 5.11 7.51
CA ASP A 214 19.17 4.91 8.95
C ASP A 214 18.94 3.43 9.25
N LYS A 215 19.88 2.84 10.00
CA LYS A 215 19.89 1.41 10.34
C LYS A 215 18.67 0.95 11.14
N LYS A 216 18.01 1.84 11.87
CA LYS A 216 16.81 1.49 12.66
C LYS A 216 15.76 0.78 11.81
N TYR A 217 15.56 1.24 10.56
CA TYR A 217 14.59 0.63 9.64
C TYR A 217 15.00 -0.77 9.21
N LEU A 218 16.29 -1.00 8.94
CA LEU A 218 16.80 -2.32 8.56
C LEU A 218 16.74 -3.31 9.72
N ASP A 219 17.11 -2.86 10.93
CA ASP A 219 17.14 -3.73 12.10
C ASP A 219 15.70 -4.16 12.46
N LYS A 220 14.75 -3.23 12.43
CA LYS A 220 13.34 -3.54 12.66
C LYS A 220 12.74 -4.41 11.54
N ALA A 221 13.13 -4.21 10.28
CA ALA A 221 12.73 -5.09 9.18
C ALA A 221 13.20 -6.52 9.36
N LYS A 222 14.45 -6.72 9.82
CA LYS A 222 14.99 -8.06 10.13
C LYS A 222 14.22 -8.75 11.26
N GLU A 223 13.89 -8.01 12.30
CA GLU A 223 13.09 -8.49 13.43
C GLU A 223 11.70 -8.93 12.95
N THR A 224 11.03 -8.07 12.18
CA THR A 224 9.69 -8.36 11.62
C THR A 224 9.73 -9.56 10.69
N TYR A 225 10.73 -9.65 9.82
CA TYR A 225 10.91 -10.82 8.93
C TYR A 225 11.10 -12.11 9.71
N ALA A 226 11.99 -12.08 10.71
CA ALA A 226 12.26 -13.26 11.54
C ALA A 226 11.00 -13.74 12.27
N TRP A 227 10.24 -12.79 12.83
CA TRP A 227 8.96 -13.09 13.48
C TRP A 227 7.94 -13.68 12.49
N THR A 228 7.77 -13.05 11.32
CA THR A 228 6.82 -13.49 10.28
C THR A 228 7.15 -14.90 9.81
N ARG A 229 8.42 -15.14 9.50
CA ARG A 229 8.87 -16.48 9.07
C ARG A 229 8.64 -17.54 10.14
N LYS A 230 8.93 -17.22 11.40
CA LYS A 230 8.79 -18.16 12.52
C LYS A 230 7.33 -18.55 12.78
N ASN A 231 6.41 -17.58 12.71
CA ASN A 231 5.05 -17.73 13.19
C ASN A 231 4.02 -17.96 12.08
N LEU A 232 4.30 -17.55 10.84
CA LEU A 232 3.34 -17.55 9.74
C LEU A 232 3.80 -18.36 8.51
N CYS A 233 5.06 -18.79 8.43
CA CYS A 233 5.53 -19.63 7.32
C CYS A 233 5.29 -21.09 7.63
N ASP A 234 4.60 -21.81 6.74
CA ASP A 234 4.45 -23.26 6.81
C ASP A 234 5.80 -23.93 6.56
N PRO A 235 6.31 -24.75 7.49
CA PRO A 235 7.61 -25.41 7.33
C PRO A 235 7.63 -26.51 6.24
N THR A 236 6.46 -26.93 5.74
CA THR A 236 6.34 -28.03 4.79
C THR A 236 6.41 -27.58 3.33
N ASP A 237 5.83 -26.43 2.99
CA ASP A 237 5.77 -25.91 1.62
C ASP A 237 6.33 -24.48 1.49
N PHE A 238 6.69 -23.84 2.61
CA PHE A 238 7.21 -22.47 2.70
C PHE A 238 6.25 -21.37 2.23
N LEU A 239 4.96 -21.67 2.07
CA LEU A 239 3.92 -20.68 1.89
C LEU A 239 3.57 -20.05 3.24
N TYR A 240 2.94 -18.87 3.20
CA TYR A 240 2.56 -18.16 4.41
C TYR A 240 1.07 -18.32 4.67
N TRP A 241 0.72 -18.65 5.90
CA TRP A 241 -0.64 -18.63 6.41
C TRP A 241 -1.17 -17.20 6.49
N ASP A 242 -2.48 -17.03 6.40
CA ASP A 242 -3.09 -15.70 6.44
C ASP A 242 -2.77 -14.97 7.76
N ASN A 243 -3.04 -15.62 8.90
CA ASN A 243 -2.86 -14.99 10.21
C ASN A 243 -2.60 -15.99 11.34
N ILE A 244 -2.19 -15.43 12.48
CA ILE A 244 -2.12 -16.11 13.78
C ILE A 244 -2.88 -15.28 14.82
N ASN A 245 -3.82 -15.89 15.54
CA ASN A 245 -4.53 -15.24 16.65
C ASN A 245 -3.71 -15.23 17.95
N LEU A 246 -4.12 -14.45 18.93
CA LEU A 246 -3.39 -14.31 20.19
C LEU A 246 -3.31 -15.60 21.04
N LYS A 247 -4.11 -16.63 20.71
CA LYS A 247 -4.01 -17.97 21.32
C LYS A 247 -2.97 -18.85 20.63
N GLY A 248 -2.30 -18.35 19.60
CA GLY A 248 -1.29 -19.08 18.83
C GLY A 248 -1.88 -20.01 17.75
N SER A 249 -3.17 -19.92 17.46
CA SER A 249 -3.80 -20.69 16.39
C SER A 249 -3.64 -19.94 15.05
N VAL A 250 -3.12 -20.64 14.05
CA VAL A 250 -2.95 -20.10 12.69
C VAL A 250 -4.18 -20.38 11.83
N SER A 251 -4.56 -19.41 10.99
CA SER A 251 -5.46 -19.65 9.87
C SER A 251 -4.65 -20.30 8.74
N LYS A 252 -5.06 -21.50 8.35
CA LYS A 252 -4.35 -22.28 7.33
C LYS A 252 -4.69 -21.87 5.89
N ASP A 253 -5.47 -20.83 5.71
CA ASP A 253 -5.69 -20.19 4.40
C ASP A 253 -4.35 -19.63 3.90
N LYS A 254 -4.02 -19.92 2.62
CA LYS A 254 -2.73 -19.56 2.00
C LYS A 254 -2.93 -18.84 0.68
#